data_81b12a0cba5b67b35f17f9bfe4eed328
#
_entry.id   81b12a0cba5b67b35f17f9bfe4eed328
#
_cell.length_a   1.000
_cell.length_b   1.000
_cell.length_c   1.000
_cell.angle_alpha   90.00
_cell.angle_beta   90.00
_cell.angle_gamma   90.00
#
_symmetry.space_group_name_H-M   'P 1'
#
loop_
_entity.id
_entity.type
_entity.pdbx_description
1 polymer ?
#
loop_
_entity_poly.entity_id
_entity_poly.type
_entity_poly.pdbx_seq_one_letter_code
_entity_poly.pdbx_strand_id
1 'polypeptide(L)'
;MSAFVDNVITDAGRALLAQVQAGATFTPTKIVMGSGYLPSGTTSRTLTDVVSPEKTLSISKKELGPDSTFIVGGVYSNQDVSEGFYWRELGLYAKAVPSGGSAEGVDEVLYSYGNAGDTADFMAAYTSGNAVERQINLITYIGNDAHVDLTIESRVYVTVEMINKPNGVPGLDAGGHIDITILPPEITNILGGGFIEMTESLPVGDRKDDTLYGLVLVDFSAGDSA
;
A
#
# COMPACT_ATOMS: atom_id res chain seq x y z
N MET A 1 -15.81 -5.53 5.95
CA MET A 1 -15.57 -6.07 7.31
C MET A 1 -14.32 -6.92 7.22
N SER A 2 -13.40 -6.83 8.18
CA SER A 2 -12.22 -7.70 8.20
C SER A 2 -12.65 -9.12 8.53
N ALA A 3 -12.10 -10.11 7.80
CA ALA A 3 -12.32 -11.53 8.09
C ALA A 3 -11.64 -11.97 9.42
N PHE A 4 -10.72 -11.14 9.95
CA PHE A 4 -9.96 -11.38 11.18
C PHE A 4 -10.65 -10.71 12.36
N VAL A 5 -11.63 -11.38 12.93
CA VAL A 5 -12.42 -10.85 14.06
C VAL A 5 -11.70 -11.06 15.40
N ASP A 6 -10.84 -12.09 15.49
CA ASP A 6 -10.16 -12.52 16.73
C ASP A 6 -8.64 -12.47 16.59
N ASN A 7 -8.09 -11.29 16.28
CA ASN A 7 -6.64 -11.12 16.32
C ASN A 7 -6.20 -10.87 17.77
N VAL A 8 -5.44 -11.80 18.34
CA VAL A 8 -5.07 -11.79 19.76
C VAL A 8 -3.57 -11.70 19.95
N ILE A 9 -3.14 -11.08 21.05
CA ILE A 9 -1.75 -11.13 21.48
C ILE A 9 -1.45 -12.53 22.01
N THR A 10 -0.39 -13.16 21.47
CA THR A 10 0.03 -14.52 21.90
C THR A 10 0.62 -14.51 23.31
N ASP A 11 0.81 -15.69 23.90
CA ASP A 11 1.49 -15.79 25.18
C ASP A 11 2.94 -15.32 25.11
N ALA A 12 3.64 -15.59 23.99
CA ALA A 12 4.97 -15.04 23.70
C ALA A 12 4.94 -13.51 23.54
N GLY A 13 3.91 -12.98 22.86
CA GLY A 13 3.70 -11.55 22.72
C GLY A 13 3.44 -10.84 24.07
N ARG A 14 2.71 -11.48 24.99
CA ARG A 14 2.52 -10.96 26.34
C ARG A 14 3.82 -10.94 27.15
N ALA A 15 4.64 -11.99 27.02
CA ALA A 15 5.96 -12.01 27.65
C ALA A 15 6.87 -10.90 27.10
N LEU A 16 6.79 -10.63 25.79
CA LEU A 16 7.49 -9.52 25.14
C LEU A 16 7.00 -8.17 25.68
N LEU A 17 5.68 -7.96 25.83
CA LEU A 17 5.14 -6.72 26.42
C LEU A 17 5.64 -6.49 27.85
N ALA A 18 5.78 -7.54 28.67
CA ALA A 18 6.35 -7.41 30.00
C ALA A 18 7.79 -6.89 29.96
N GLN A 19 8.60 -7.32 28.98
CA GLN A 19 9.96 -6.79 28.78
C GLN A 19 9.93 -5.32 28.35
N VAL A 20 8.98 -4.94 27.49
CA VAL A 20 8.81 -3.53 27.07
C VAL A 20 8.43 -2.65 28.27
N GLN A 21 7.55 -3.13 29.15
CA GLN A 21 7.20 -2.42 30.39
C GLN A 21 8.39 -2.31 31.36
N ALA A 22 9.32 -3.26 31.29
CA ALA A 22 10.59 -3.22 32.05
C ALA A 22 11.68 -2.33 31.39
N GLY A 23 11.38 -1.65 30.29
CA GLY A 23 12.25 -0.67 29.65
C GLY A 23 12.85 -1.12 28.30
N ALA A 24 12.49 -2.29 27.77
CA ALA A 24 12.87 -2.65 26.40
C ALA A 24 12.06 -1.89 25.35
N THR A 25 12.58 -1.79 24.13
CA THR A 25 11.89 -1.16 23.00
C THR A 25 11.14 -2.22 22.19
N PHE A 26 9.85 -1.99 22.00
CA PHE A 26 9.02 -2.80 21.08
C PHE A 26 9.45 -2.57 19.64
N THR A 27 9.92 -3.62 18.97
CA THR A 27 10.42 -3.54 17.59
C THR A 27 9.70 -4.57 16.72
N PRO A 28 8.64 -4.16 15.98
CA PRO A 28 7.99 -5.03 15.00
C PRO A 28 8.96 -5.28 13.83
N THR A 29 9.00 -6.53 13.35
CA THR A 29 9.98 -7.00 12.37
C THR A 29 9.36 -7.35 11.03
N LYS A 30 8.24 -8.08 11.05
CA LYS A 30 7.52 -8.51 9.84
C LYS A 30 6.06 -8.81 10.14
N ILE A 31 5.24 -8.81 9.09
CA ILE A 31 3.89 -9.35 9.08
C ILE A 31 3.91 -10.59 8.18
N VAL A 32 3.32 -11.70 8.62
CA VAL A 32 3.22 -12.93 7.83
C VAL A 32 1.76 -13.23 7.56
N MET A 33 1.43 -13.44 6.30
CA MET A 33 0.14 -13.95 5.82
C MET A 33 0.28 -15.44 5.56
N GLY A 34 -0.71 -16.23 5.96
CA GLY A 34 -0.70 -17.67 5.76
C GLY A 34 -2.05 -18.21 5.32
N SER A 35 -2.06 -19.50 4.93
CA SER A 35 -3.24 -20.22 4.44
C SER A 35 -3.74 -21.31 5.40
N GLY A 36 -3.05 -21.51 6.52
CA GLY A 36 -3.35 -22.60 7.45
C GLY A 36 -4.62 -22.39 8.26
N TYR A 37 -5.19 -23.48 8.71
CA TYR A 37 -6.22 -23.49 9.74
C TYR A 37 -5.58 -23.60 11.11
N LEU A 38 -6.27 -23.08 12.12
CA LEU A 38 -5.85 -23.26 13.50
C LEU A 38 -5.87 -24.76 13.84
N PRO A 39 -4.73 -25.35 14.29
CA PRO A 39 -4.67 -26.77 14.60
C PRO A 39 -5.66 -27.16 15.69
N SER A 40 -6.26 -28.35 15.57
CA SER A 40 -7.22 -28.87 16.56
C SER A 40 -6.59 -28.95 17.96
N GLY A 41 -7.30 -28.44 18.94
CA GLY A 41 -6.83 -28.41 20.34
C GLY A 41 -5.85 -27.28 20.68
N THR A 42 -5.52 -26.38 19.70
CA THR A 42 -4.74 -25.18 19.95
C THR A 42 -5.62 -23.93 19.96
N THR A 43 -5.13 -22.85 20.53
CA THR A 43 -5.75 -21.54 20.50
C THR A 43 -4.83 -20.55 19.84
N SER A 44 -5.37 -19.48 19.23
CA SER A 44 -4.56 -18.40 18.64
C SER A 44 -3.51 -17.85 19.61
N ARG A 45 -3.78 -17.88 20.91
CA ARG A 45 -2.86 -17.39 21.96
C ARG A 45 -1.63 -18.26 22.17
N THR A 46 -1.76 -19.58 22.02
CA THR A 46 -0.67 -20.52 22.31
C THR A 46 0.22 -20.79 21.10
N LEU A 47 -0.09 -20.24 19.92
CA LEU A 47 0.74 -20.38 18.75
C LEU A 47 2.05 -19.59 18.90
N THR A 48 3.12 -20.21 18.41
CA THR A 48 4.47 -19.63 18.37
C THR A 48 4.92 -19.25 16.98
N ASP A 49 4.17 -19.69 15.95
CA ASP A 49 4.44 -19.42 14.54
C ASP A 49 3.14 -19.47 13.71
N VAL A 50 3.15 -18.91 12.50
CA VAL A 50 2.12 -19.07 11.48
C VAL A 50 2.17 -20.51 10.96
N VAL A 51 1.01 -21.17 10.85
CA VAL A 51 0.94 -22.62 10.54
C VAL A 51 1.37 -22.91 9.10
N SER A 52 0.88 -22.12 8.16
CA SER A 52 1.20 -22.29 6.73
C SER A 52 1.52 -20.92 6.10
N PRO A 53 2.75 -20.42 6.26
CA PRO A 53 3.14 -19.11 5.75
C PRO A 53 3.18 -19.08 4.22
N GLU A 54 2.55 -18.07 3.63
CA GLU A 54 2.47 -17.86 2.17
C GLU A 54 3.22 -16.60 1.75
N LYS A 55 3.11 -15.53 2.54
CA LYS A 55 3.67 -14.23 2.20
C LYS A 55 4.18 -13.48 3.43
N THR A 56 5.41 -12.99 3.33
CA THR A 56 6.00 -12.11 4.36
C THR A 56 6.01 -10.67 3.86
N LEU A 57 5.51 -9.76 4.68
CA LEU A 57 5.50 -8.33 4.42
C LEU A 57 6.51 -7.64 5.31
N SER A 58 7.33 -6.78 4.70
CA SER A 58 8.19 -5.87 5.43
C SER A 58 7.37 -4.78 6.10
N ILE A 59 7.81 -4.34 7.28
CA ILE A 59 7.16 -3.23 7.98
C ILE A 59 7.46 -1.93 7.24
N SER A 60 6.43 -1.28 6.74
CA SER A 60 6.51 0.01 6.04
C SER A 60 5.90 1.17 6.83
N LYS A 61 5.14 0.86 7.90
CA LYS A 61 4.46 1.86 8.72
C LYS A 61 4.64 1.52 10.19
N LYS A 62 5.05 2.52 10.99
CA LYS A 62 5.11 2.49 12.46
C LYS A 62 4.71 3.86 12.96
N GLU A 63 3.58 3.99 13.62
CA GLU A 63 3.13 5.29 14.14
C GLU A 63 2.31 5.13 15.42
N LEU A 64 2.27 6.18 16.22
CA LEU A 64 1.34 6.28 17.34
C LEU A 64 -0.01 6.74 16.77
N GLY A 65 -1.03 5.95 17.06
CA GLY A 65 -2.41 6.30 16.75
C GLY A 65 -3.10 7.03 17.91
N PRO A 66 -4.37 7.39 17.73
CA PRO A 66 -5.20 7.94 18.80
C PRO A 66 -5.38 6.91 19.95
N ASP A 67 -5.79 7.38 21.11
CA ASP A 67 -6.18 6.55 22.27
C ASP A 67 -5.10 5.56 22.74
N SER A 68 -3.82 5.98 22.71
CA SER A 68 -2.67 5.16 23.10
C SER A 68 -2.52 3.87 22.27
N THR A 69 -2.89 3.93 20.99
CA THR A 69 -2.67 2.83 20.07
C THR A 69 -1.32 2.93 19.36
N PHE A 70 -0.81 1.81 18.90
CA PHE A 70 0.37 1.72 18.04
C PHE A 70 0.00 1.01 16.75
N ILE A 71 0.24 1.68 15.63
CA ILE A 71 -0.11 1.18 14.30
C ILE A 71 1.13 0.64 13.62
N VAL A 72 1.07 -0.63 13.23
CA VAL A 72 2.12 -1.31 12.47
C VAL A 72 1.54 -1.73 11.13
N GLY A 73 2.16 -1.36 10.03
CA GLY A 73 1.67 -1.68 8.71
C GLY A 73 2.72 -2.22 7.76
N GLY A 74 2.23 -2.99 6.79
CA GLY A 74 3.00 -3.50 5.66
C GLY A 74 2.18 -3.44 4.38
N VAL A 75 2.85 -3.45 3.24
CA VAL A 75 2.19 -3.48 1.93
C VAL A 75 2.24 -4.90 1.39
N TYR A 76 1.07 -5.45 1.08
CA TYR A 76 0.92 -6.67 0.30
C TYR A 76 0.93 -6.32 -1.19
N SER A 77 1.72 -7.05 -1.97
CA SER A 77 1.64 -7.07 -3.43
C SER A 77 1.55 -8.51 -3.89
N ASN A 78 0.74 -8.78 -4.92
CA ASN A 78 0.67 -10.12 -5.51
C ASN A 78 1.70 -10.34 -6.61
N GLN A 79 2.57 -9.39 -6.92
CA GLN A 79 3.50 -9.46 -8.07
C GLN A 79 4.45 -10.67 -8.02
N ASP A 80 4.77 -11.18 -6.84
CA ASP A 80 5.60 -12.38 -6.62
C ASP A 80 4.79 -13.60 -6.14
N VAL A 81 3.45 -13.53 -6.22
CA VAL A 81 2.55 -14.63 -5.88
C VAL A 81 2.29 -15.47 -7.14
N SER A 82 2.95 -16.62 -7.25
CA SER A 82 2.81 -17.54 -8.39
C SER A 82 1.56 -18.41 -8.33
N GLU A 83 1.05 -18.69 -7.13
CA GLU A 83 -0.14 -19.47 -6.88
C GLU A 83 -1.04 -18.75 -5.88
N GLY A 84 -2.34 -18.65 -6.19
CA GLY A 84 -3.30 -17.97 -5.30
C GLY A 84 -3.57 -18.79 -4.03
N PHE A 85 -3.83 -18.11 -2.93
CA PHE A 85 -4.09 -18.74 -1.64
C PHE A 85 -5.25 -18.08 -0.89
N TYR A 86 -5.87 -18.81 0.03
CA TYR A 86 -6.83 -18.22 0.97
C TYR A 86 -6.09 -17.62 2.14
N TRP A 87 -6.22 -16.31 2.32
CA TRP A 87 -5.59 -15.60 3.43
C TRP A 87 -6.32 -15.87 4.75
N ARG A 88 -5.95 -16.97 5.40
CA ARG A 88 -6.53 -17.41 6.67
C ARG A 88 -5.78 -16.93 7.89
N GLU A 89 -4.46 -16.75 7.78
CA GLU A 89 -3.60 -16.44 8.91
C GLU A 89 -2.97 -15.07 8.78
N LEU A 90 -2.88 -14.38 9.90
CA LEU A 90 -2.18 -13.10 10.01
C LEU A 90 -1.35 -13.10 11.28
N GLY A 91 -0.03 -13.07 11.14
CA GLY A 91 0.92 -13.00 12.24
C GLY A 91 1.73 -11.69 12.23
N LEU A 92 1.83 -10.99 13.35
CA LEU A 92 2.79 -9.92 13.56
C LEU A 92 3.95 -10.46 14.40
N TYR A 93 5.15 -10.28 13.92
CA TYR A 93 6.38 -10.66 14.64
C TYR A 93 7.08 -9.42 15.20
N ALA A 94 7.65 -9.57 16.38
CA ALA A 94 8.34 -8.48 17.04
C ALA A 94 9.49 -8.99 17.93
N LYS A 95 10.35 -8.06 18.34
CA LYS A 95 11.45 -8.23 19.30
C LYS A 95 11.29 -7.23 20.43
N ALA A 96 11.72 -7.58 21.64
CA ALA A 96 11.94 -6.64 22.73
C ALA A 96 13.43 -6.29 22.83
N VAL A 97 13.81 -5.19 22.20
CA VAL A 97 15.22 -4.76 22.15
C VAL A 97 15.56 -4.01 23.43
N PRO A 98 16.60 -4.43 24.20
CA PRO A 98 17.02 -3.71 25.40
C PRO A 98 17.32 -2.23 25.08
N SER A 99 17.01 -1.34 26.01
CA SER A 99 17.28 0.11 25.83
C SER A 99 18.77 0.34 25.61
N GLY A 100 19.13 1.01 24.52
CA GLY A 100 20.52 1.24 24.11
C GLY A 100 21.25 0.01 23.57
N GLY A 101 20.55 -1.13 23.43
CA GLY A 101 21.09 -2.38 22.87
C GLY A 101 20.87 -2.51 21.36
N SER A 102 21.47 -3.56 20.78
CA SER A 102 21.24 -3.98 19.40
C SER A 102 20.05 -4.94 19.31
N ALA A 103 19.36 -4.93 18.18
CA ALA A 103 18.36 -5.95 17.84
C ALA A 103 19.00 -7.29 17.42
N GLU A 104 20.31 -7.32 17.23
CA GLU A 104 21.07 -8.53 16.88
C GLU A 104 21.12 -9.48 18.07
N GLY A 105 20.86 -10.75 17.82
CA GLY A 105 20.80 -11.78 18.88
C GLY A 105 19.59 -11.73 19.80
N VAL A 106 18.65 -10.79 19.59
CA VAL A 106 17.37 -10.77 20.31
C VAL A 106 16.36 -11.68 19.58
N ASP A 107 15.73 -12.57 20.32
CA ASP A 107 14.73 -13.49 19.77
C ASP A 107 13.54 -12.76 19.20
N GLU A 108 13.13 -13.18 18.00
CA GLU A 108 11.90 -12.75 17.36
C GLU A 108 10.75 -13.68 17.78
N VAL A 109 9.63 -13.13 18.17
CA VAL A 109 8.46 -13.92 18.59
C VAL A 109 7.23 -13.54 17.78
N LEU A 110 6.31 -14.48 17.61
CA LEU A 110 4.96 -14.19 17.13
C LEU A 110 4.23 -13.36 18.21
N TYR A 111 4.13 -12.07 17.97
CA TYR A 111 3.53 -11.12 18.90
C TYR A 111 1.99 -11.22 18.94
N SER A 112 1.37 -11.24 17.76
CA SER A 112 -0.07 -11.40 17.64
C SER A 112 -0.41 -12.33 16.48
N TYR A 113 -1.56 -13.00 16.60
CA TYR A 113 -2.05 -13.94 15.62
C TYR A 113 -3.56 -13.86 15.48
N GLY A 114 -4.03 -13.89 14.23
CA GLY A 114 -5.44 -14.01 13.88
C GLY A 114 -5.65 -15.09 12.83
N ASN A 115 -6.83 -15.75 12.90
CA ASN A 115 -7.23 -16.74 11.89
C ASN A 115 -8.66 -16.46 11.42
N ALA A 116 -8.83 -16.30 10.10
CA ALA A 116 -10.13 -16.03 9.47
C ALA A 116 -10.94 -17.32 9.18
N GLY A 117 -10.33 -18.48 9.31
CA GLY A 117 -10.99 -19.77 9.06
C GLY A 117 -11.62 -19.83 7.67
N ASP A 118 -12.91 -20.18 7.64
CA ASP A 118 -13.67 -20.33 6.39
C ASP A 118 -14.13 -19.00 5.79
N THR A 119 -13.97 -17.88 6.51
CA THR A 119 -14.33 -16.53 6.00
C THR A 119 -13.15 -15.83 5.31
N ALA A 120 -12.06 -16.57 5.06
CA ALA A 120 -10.84 -16.04 4.47
C ALA A 120 -11.03 -15.53 3.04
N ASP A 121 -10.46 -14.37 2.75
CA ASP A 121 -10.40 -13.83 1.40
C ASP A 121 -9.42 -14.63 0.52
N PHE A 122 -9.77 -14.82 -0.76
CA PHE A 122 -8.86 -15.41 -1.74
C PHE A 122 -7.90 -14.34 -2.30
N MET A 123 -6.62 -14.61 -2.18
CA MET A 123 -5.53 -13.82 -2.72
C MET A 123 -5.08 -14.43 -4.05
N ALA A 124 -5.42 -13.76 -5.15
CA ALA A 124 -5.14 -14.28 -6.49
C ALA A 124 -3.64 -14.23 -6.83
N ALA A 125 -3.18 -15.23 -7.58
CA ALA A 125 -1.86 -15.21 -8.20
C ALA A 125 -1.71 -14.00 -9.14
N TYR A 126 -0.48 -13.55 -9.31
CA TYR A 126 -0.17 -12.51 -10.28
C TYR A 126 -0.31 -13.04 -11.71
N THR A 127 -1.03 -12.29 -12.53
CA THR A 127 -1.02 -12.43 -13.98
C THR A 127 -0.87 -11.05 -14.59
N SER A 128 -0.34 -10.96 -15.80
CA SER A 128 -0.21 -9.68 -16.49
C SER A 128 -1.57 -8.98 -16.59
N GLY A 129 -1.70 -7.84 -15.91
CA GLY A 129 -2.92 -7.04 -15.87
C GLY A 129 -3.77 -7.16 -14.59
N ASN A 130 -3.40 -8.01 -13.61
CA ASN A 130 -4.09 -8.11 -12.32
C ASN A 130 -3.21 -7.79 -11.11
N ALA A 131 -2.30 -6.83 -11.22
CA ALA A 131 -1.52 -6.37 -10.07
C ALA A 131 -2.45 -5.85 -8.96
N VAL A 132 -2.31 -6.38 -7.78
CA VAL A 132 -3.08 -6.00 -6.58
C VAL A 132 -2.12 -5.58 -5.50
N GLU A 133 -2.32 -4.38 -4.96
CA GLU A 133 -1.61 -3.91 -3.76
C GLU A 133 -2.62 -3.54 -2.68
N ARG A 134 -2.31 -3.90 -1.44
CA ARG A 134 -3.14 -3.58 -0.27
C ARG A 134 -2.24 -3.18 0.89
N GLN A 135 -2.58 -2.11 1.58
CA GLN A 135 -1.96 -1.80 2.86
C GLN A 135 -2.69 -2.54 3.98
N ILE A 136 -1.92 -3.24 4.79
CA ILE A 136 -2.40 -3.99 5.96
C ILE A 136 -1.87 -3.27 7.19
N ASN A 137 -2.78 -2.78 8.03
CA ASN A 137 -2.43 -2.10 9.28
C ASN A 137 -2.99 -2.88 10.46
N LEU A 138 -2.12 -3.24 11.39
CA LEU A 138 -2.48 -3.80 12.69
C LEU A 138 -2.43 -2.68 13.73
N ILE A 139 -3.53 -2.47 14.43
CA ILE A 139 -3.66 -1.47 15.48
C ILE A 139 -3.58 -2.20 16.81
N THR A 140 -2.49 -1.98 17.53
CA THR A 140 -2.26 -2.57 18.85
C THR A 140 -2.66 -1.57 19.92
N TYR A 141 -3.56 -1.97 20.82
CA TYR A 141 -3.93 -1.18 21.99
C TYR A 141 -2.97 -1.48 23.13
N ILE A 142 -2.46 -0.42 23.75
CA ILE A 142 -1.54 -0.49 24.88
C ILE A 142 -2.34 -0.14 26.15
N GLY A 143 -2.61 -1.13 27.02
CA GLY A 143 -3.39 -0.93 28.24
C GLY A 143 -3.87 -2.24 28.87
N ASN A 144 -4.79 -2.13 29.83
CA ASN A 144 -5.35 -3.30 30.54
C ASN A 144 -6.12 -4.26 29.62
N ASP A 145 -6.70 -3.75 28.52
CA ASP A 145 -7.45 -4.50 27.52
C ASP A 145 -6.65 -4.62 26.21
N ALA A 146 -5.38 -4.97 26.33
CA ALA A 146 -4.50 -5.09 25.17
C ALA A 146 -5.05 -6.10 24.14
N HIS A 147 -5.46 -5.59 22.99
CA HIS A 147 -5.92 -6.37 21.84
C HIS A 147 -5.34 -5.79 20.56
N VAL A 148 -5.50 -6.48 19.44
CA VAL A 148 -5.02 -6.03 18.13
C VAL A 148 -6.18 -6.01 17.14
N ASP A 149 -6.48 -4.84 16.62
CA ASP A 149 -7.43 -4.66 15.53
C ASP A 149 -6.72 -4.64 14.18
N LEU A 150 -7.39 -5.12 13.15
CA LEU A 150 -6.92 -5.11 11.77
C LEU A 150 -7.73 -4.11 10.95
N THR A 151 -7.03 -3.19 10.29
CA THR A 151 -7.60 -2.36 9.23
C THR A 151 -6.95 -2.70 7.90
N ILE A 152 -7.76 -3.06 6.91
CA ILE A 152 -7.33 -3.28 5.53
C ILE A 152 -7.78 -2.07 4.71
N GLU A 153 -6.82 -1.31 4.22
CA GLU A 153 -7.08 -0.23 3.27
C GLU A 153 -6.86 -0.76 1.86
N SER A 154 -7.95 -0.92 1.11
CA SER A 154 -7.88 -1.21 -0.33
C SER A 154 -7.65 0.10 -1.08
N ARG A 155 -6.40 0.54 -1.13
CA ARG A 155 -5.97 1.66 -1.97
C ARG A 155 -5.08 1.13 -3.08
N VAL A 156 -5.29 1.62 -4.29
CA VAL A 156 -4.31 1.42 -5.36
C VAL A 156 -3.16 2.35 -5.05
N TYR A 157 -2.06 1.81 -4.53
CA TYR A 157 -0.83 2.57 -4.33
C TYR A 157 -0.04 2.56 -5.62
N VAL A 158 0.37 3.75 -6.05
CA VAL A 158 1.36 3.89 -7.11
C VAL A 158 2.73 3.73 -6.46
N THR A 159 3.45 2.67 -6.78
CA THR A 159 4.83 2.51 -6.33
C THR A 159 5.76 3.35 -7.19
N VAL A 160 6.92 3.72 -6.63
CA VAL A 160 7.97 4.45 -7.39
C VAL A 160 8.38 3.66 -8.65
N GLU A 161 8.29 2.34 -8.60
CA GLU A 161 8.61 1.46 -9.73
C GLU A 161 7.58 1.52 -10.86
N MET A 162 6.36 1.99 -10.59
CA MET A 162 5.30 2.18 -11.59
C MET A 162 5.36 3.55 -12.27
N ILE A 163 6.17 4.48 -11.73
CA ILE A 163 6.31 5.82 -12.29
C ILE A 163 7.14 5.74 -13.58
N ASN A 164 6.63 6.32 -14.67
CA ASN A 164 7.26 6.38 -16.00
C ASN A 164 7.61 4.98 -16.57
N LYS A 165 6.79 3.96 -16.28
CA LYS A 165 6.91 2.61 -16.85
C LYS A 165 5.72 2.28 -17.75
N PRO A 166 5.87 1.35 -18.72
CA PRO A 166 4.75 0.82 -19.49
C PRO A 166 3.64 0.29 -18.56
N ASN A 167 2.40 0.69 -18.80
CA ASN A 167 1.22 0.40 -17.96
C ASN A 167 1.27 0.98 -16.53
N GLY A 168 2.20 1.88 -16.25
CA GLY A 168 2.31 2.61 -15.00
C GLY A 168 1.61 3.97 -15.05
N VAL A 169 2.04 4.87 -14.19
CA VAL A 169 1.54 6.25 -14.12
C VAL A 169 2.63 7.25 -14.50
N PRO A 170 2.28 8.38 -15.13
CA PRO A 170 3.24 9.45 -15.39
C PRO A 170 3.70 10.09 -14.08
N GLY A 171 5.02 10.29 -13.95
CA GLY A 171 5.59 11.11 -12.89
C GLY A 171 5.51 12.59 -13.25
N LEU A 172 5.65 13.43 -12.21
CA LEU A 172 5.80 14.87 -12.39
C LEU A 172 7.28 15.25 -12.31
N ASP A 173 7.67 16.25 -13.09
CA ASP A 173 8.99 16.86 -13.01
C ASP A 173 9.13 17.74 -11.74
N ALA A 174 10.28 18.36 -11.54
CA ALA A 174 10.53 19.28 -10.42
C ALA A 174 9.63 20.53 -10.41
N GLY A 175 9.01 20.86 -11.55
CA GLY A 175 8.04 21.95 -11.70
C GLY A 175 6.58 21.51 -11.50
N GLY A 176 6.33 20.22 -11.24
CA GLY A 176 4.99 19.66 -11.09
C GLY A 176 4.28 19.36 -12.41
N HIS A 177 5.00 19.27 -13.53
CA HIS A 177 4.46 18.97 -14.84
C HIS A 177 4.74 17.53 -15.27
N ILE A 178 3.88 16.98 -16.13
CA ILE A 178 4.13 15.68 -16.76
C ILE A 178 5.20 15.88 -17.84
N ASP A 179 6.24 15.01 -17.83
CA ASP A 179 7.26 15.01 -18.89
C ASP A 179 6.61 14.66 -20.23
N ILE A 180 6.71 15.57 -21.19
CA ILE A 180 6.10 15.43 -22.52
C ILE A 180 6.62 14.19 -23.27
N THR A 181 7.83 13.72 -22.96
CA THR A 181 8.45 12.56 -23.64
C THR A 181 7.78 11.23 -23.30
N ILE A 182 6.99 11.17 -22.22
CA ILE A 182 6.25 9.96 -21.83
C ILE A 182 4.82 9.93 -22.36
N LEU A 183 4.38 10.99 -23.04
CA LEU A 183 3.08 11.04 -23.70
C LEU A 183 3.11 10.30 -25.04
N PRO A 184 1.99 9.71 -25.48
CA PRO A 184 1.87 9.12 -26.80
C PRO A 184 2.26 10.11 -27.92
N PRO A 185 2.90 9.63 -29.01
CA PRO A 185 3.33 10.50 -30.12
C PRO A 185 2.22 11.37 -30.69
N GLU A 186 0.97 10.89 -30.66
CA GLU A 186 -0.20 11.62 -31.13
C GLU A 186 -0.44 12.89 -30.29
N ILE A 187 -0.20 12.82 -28.98
CA ILE A 187 -0.35 13.97 -28.08
C ILE A 187 0.88 14.88 -28.15
N THR A 188 2.08 14.29 -28.22
CA THR A 188 3.32 15.09 -28.33
C THR A 188 3.37 15.87 -29.64
N ASN A 189 2.85 15.33 -30.73
CA ASN A 189 2.73 16.02 -32.00
C ASN A 189 1.76 17.21 -31.91
N ILE A 190 0.64 17.06 -31.21
CA ILE A 190 -0.30 18.17 -30.98
C ILE A 190 0.34 19.25 -30.13
N LEU A 191 1.03 18.87 -29.05
CA LEU A 191 1.67 19.83 -28.13
C LEU A 191 2.97 20.41 -28.69
N GLY A 192 3.69 19.64 -29.54
CA GLY A 192 4.93 20.07 -30.20
C GLY A 192 4.70 20.90 -31.45
N GLY A 193 3.50 20.82 -32.04
CA GLY A 193 3.11 21.58 -33.24
C GLY A 193 2.91 23.08 -33.00
N GLY A 194 2.83 23.47 -31.73
CA GLY A 194 2.68 24.88 -31.35
C GLY A 194 1.26 25.41 -31.54
N PHE A 195 0.83 26.27 -30.62
CA PHE A 195 -0.36 27.08 -30.79
C PHE A 195 0.06 28.42 -31.36
N ILE A 196 -0.47 28.79 -32.54
CA ILE A 196 -0.23 30.07 -33.14
C ILE A 196 -1.49 30.92 -33.01
N GLU A 197 -1.40 31.99 -32.25
CA GLU A 197 -2.41 33.04 -32.23
C GLU A 197 -2.27 33.88 -33.50
N MET A 198 -3.36 34.06 -34.22
CA MET A 198 -3.44 34.86 -35.44
C MET A 198 -4.47 35.95 -35.28
N THR A 199 -4.15 37.13 -35.80
CA THR A 199 -5.10 38.25 -35.92
C THR A 199 -5.91 38.21 -37.20
N GLU A 200 -5.44 37.44 -38.18
CA GLU A 200 -6.10 37.24 -39.48
C GLU A 200 -6.12 35.75 -39.87
N SER A 201 -7.13 35.32 -40.60
CA SER A 201 -7.26 33.93 -41.05
C SER A 201 -6.17 33.56 -42.05
N LEU A 202 -5.35 32.57 -41.73
CA LEU A 202 -4.33 32.04 -42.64
C LEU A 202 -4.98 31.15 -43.71
N PRO A 203 -4.64 31.32 -45.01
CA PRO A 203 -5.09 30.43 -46.07
C PRO A 203 -4.75 28.97 -45.78
N VAL A 204 -5.64 28.04 -46.17
CA VAL A 204 -5.50 26.62 -45.89
C VAL A 204 -4.19 26.03 -46.41
N GLY A 205 -3.69 26.53 -47.56
CA GLY A 205 -2.43 26.10 -48.17
C GLY A 205 -1.17 26.52 -47.42
N ASP A 206 -1.29 27.49 -46.52
CA ASP A 206 -0.15 28.02 -45.73
C ASP A 206 -0.14 27.46 -44.29
N ARG A 207 -1.09 26.55 -43.96
CA ARG A 207 -1.17 25.93 -42.64
C ARG A 207 -0.28 24.70 -42.55
N LYS A 208 0.44 24.53 -41.45
CA LYS A 208 1.21 23.34 -41.17
C LYS A 208 0.29 22.27 -40.58
N ASP A 209 0.47 21.01 -40.96
CA ASP A 209 -0.43 19.90 -40.62
C ASP A 209 -0.49 19.61 -39.10
N ASP A 210 0.53 19.99 -38.34
CA ASP A 210 0.70 19.67 -36.92
C ASP A 210 0.57 20.90 -36.02
N THR A 211 -0.02 21.98 -36.50
CA THR A 211 -0.13 23.24 -35.76
C THR A 211 -1.60 23.59 -35.51
N LEU A 212 -1.94 23.88 -34.25
CA LEU A 212 -3.25 24.41 -33.92
C LEU A 212 -3.23 25.94 -34.12
N TYR A 213 -4.15 26.44 -34.92
CA TYR A 213 -4.26 27.87 -35.23
C TYR A 213 -5.49 28.44 -34.49
N GLY A 214 -5.30 29.41 -33.60
CA GLY A 214 -6.36 30.17 -32.92
C GLY A 214 -6.49 31.56 -33.53
N LEU A 215 -7.68 31.91 -33.99
CA LEU A 215 -7.97 33.27 -34.46
C LEU A 215 -8.41 34.11 -33.24
N VAL A 216 -7.67 35.17 -32.95
CA VAL A 216 -8.06 36.16 -31.95
C VAL A 216 -9.06 37.12 -32.60
N LEU A 217 -10.31 37.06 -32.17
CA LEU A 217 -11.35 38.01 -32.57
C LEU A 217 -11.25 39.27 -31.72
N VAL A 218 -10.74 40.35 -32.31
CA VAL A 218 -10.48 41.63 -31.62
C VAL A 218 -11.76 42.34 -31.22
N ASP A 219 -12.89 42.05 -31.87
CA ASP A 219 -14.20 42.66 -31.64
C ASP A 219 -15.31 41.65 -31.31
N PHE A 220 -15.03 40.68 -30.45
CA PHE A 220 -16.07 39.79 -29.97
C PHE A 220 -16.89 40.50 -28.88
N SER A 221 -17.97 41.17 -29.25
CA SER A 221 -19.03 41.49 -28.33
C SER A 221 -19.93 40.26 -28.18
N ALA A 222 -20.09 39.75 -26.96
CA ALA A 222 -21.14 38.77 -26.67
C ALA A 222 -22.46 39.35 -27.14
N GLY A 223 -23.05 38.70 -28.13
CA GLY A 223 -24.34 39.15 -28.66
C GLY A 223 -25.38 39.21 -27.54
N ASP A 224 -26.09 40.31 -27.49
CA ASP A 224 -27.24 40.44 -26.62
C ASP A 224 -28.19 39.29 -26.88
N SER A 225 -28.47 38.53 -25.81
CA SER A 225 -29.51 37.50 -25.82
C SER A 225 -30.86 38.23 -25.97
N ALA A 226 -31.46 38.07 -27.14
CA ALA A 226 -32.86 38.42 -27.36
C ALA A 226 -33.80 37.38 -26.73
#